data_3c6c1231bda70e22f4efbbbf3d4f8dab
#
_entry.id   3c6c1231bda70e22f4efbbbf3d4f8dab
#
_cell.length_a   1.000
_cell.length_b   1.000
_cell.length_c   1.000
_cell.angle_alpha   90.00
_cell.angle_beta   90.00
_cell.angle_gamma   90.00
#
_symmetry.space_group_name_H-M   'P 1'
#
loop_
_entity.id
_entity.type
_entity.pdbx_description
1 polymer ?
#
loop_
_entity_poly.entity_id
_entity_poly.type
_entity_poly.pdbx_seq_one_letter_code
_entity_poly.pdbx_strand_id
1 'polypeptide(L)'
;MNLKDLINRAVVSAKNGSKKLRILQVQILGGDIRESVEHFEPYGFTSEIHPGAEAVAISLGGDRDQTLAIVVTDRRYRPTGLKDGEVCIFDDLGRKIFLSRDGIKVEG
;
A
#
# COMPACT_ATOMS: atom_id res chain seq x y z
N MET A 1 1.46 6.58 26.19
CA MET A 1 1.47 6.50 24.72
C MET A 1 0.05 6.55 24.21
N ASN A 2 -0.22 7.40 23.24
CA ASN A 2 -1.55 7.55 22.66
C ASN A 2 -1.67 6.64 21.43
N LEU A 3 -2.78 5.93 21.27
CA LEU A 3 -3.03 5.09 20.09
C LEU A 3 -2.94 5.86 18.78
N LYS A 4 -3.26 7.15 18.78
CA LYS A 4 -3.13 8.01 17.60
C LYS A 4 -1.69 8.13 17.11
N ASP A 5 -0.70 7.94 17.98
CA ASP A 5 0.71 8.03 17.63
C ASP A 5 1.28 6.68 17.19
N LEU A 6 0.52 5.59 17.38
CA LEU A 6 0.94 4.24 17.01
C LEU A 6 0.53 3.86 15.61
N ILE A 7 -0.72 4.15 15.25
CA ILE A 7 -1.29 3.72 13.97
C ILE A 7 -1.90 4.93 13.28
N ASN A 8 -1.49 5.20 12.05
CA ASN A 8 -1.93 6.36 11.30
C ASN A 8 -2.27 6.00 9.86
N ARG A 9 -3.23 6.74 9.29
CA ARG A 9 -3.40 6.79 7.85
C ARG A 9 -2.41 7.80 7.28
N ALA A 10 -1.86 7.48 6.11
CA ALA A 10 -0.83 8.31 5.49
C ALA A 10 -0.98 8.28 3.97
N VAL A 11 -0.38 9.27 3.32
CA VAL A 11 -0.30 9.34 1.85
C VAL A 11 1.16 9.25 1.45
N VAL A 12 1.46 8.39 0.49
CA VAL A 12 2.82 8.24 -0.04
C VAL A 12 3.15 9.47 -0.88
N SER A 13 4.20 10.18 -0.50
CA SER A 13 4.66 11.38 -1.20
C SER A 13 5.89 11.11 -2.07
N ALA A 14 6.71 10.13 -1.68
CA ALA A 14 7.85 9.68 -2.47
C ALA A 14 8.17 8.22 -2.14
N LYS A 15 8.94 7.59 -3.00
CA LYS A 15 9.28 6.17 -2.82
C LYS A 15 10.61 5.85 -3.48
N ASN A 16 11.25 4.77 -3.01
CA ASN A 16 12.44 4.22 -3.63
C ASN A 16 12.29 2.70 -3.71
N GLY A 17 12.05 2.19 -4.90
CA GLY A 17 11.89 0.78 -5.16
C GLY A 17 13.14 0.10 -5.70
N SER A 18 14.27 0.82 -5.80
CA SER A 18 15.51 0.27 -6.33
C SER A 18 16.26 -0.60 -5.34
N LYS A 19 15.92 -0.52 -4.06
CA LYS A 19 16.54 -1.31 -2.99
C LYS A 19 15.71 -2.54 -2.70
N LYS A 20 16.35 -3.55 -2.12
CA LYS A 20 15.64 -4.78 -1.74
C LYS A 20 14.61 -4.55 -0.64
N LEU A 21 14.85 -3.60 0.24
CA LEU A 21 13.84 -3.13 1.19
C LEU A 21 13.27 -1.81 0.67
N ARG A 22 11.95 -1.79 0.45
CA ARG A 22 11.29 -0.58 -0.06
C ARG A 22 11.24 0.50 1.00
N ILE A 23 11.63 1.70 0.61
CA ILE A 23 11.60 2.88 1.46
C ILE A 23 10.59 3.88 0.91
N LEU A 24 9.77 4.44 1.78
CA LEU A 24 8.75 5.42 1.45
C LEU A 24 8.96 6.70 2.24
N GLN A 25 8.50 7.81 1.66
CA GLN A 25 8.18 9.02 2.40
C GLN A 25 6.66 9.12 2.46
N VAL A 26 6.11 9.32 3.64
CA VAL A 26 4.66 9.40 3.83
C VAL A 26 4.29 10.65 4.58
N GLN A 27 3.14 11.22 4.25
CA GLN A 27 2.54 12.31 5.01
C GLN A 27 1.40 11.75 5.84
N ILE A 28 1.54 11.86 7.16
CA ILE A 28 0.51 11.43 8.09
C ILE A 28 -0.68 12.39 7.98
N LEU A 29 -1.88 11.87 7.90
CA LEU A 29 -3.08 12.69 7.81
C LEU A 29 -3.25 13.50 9.11
N GLY A 30 -3.32 14.83 8.96
CA GLY A 30 -3.38 15.75 10.09
C GLY A 30 -2.07 15.88 10.84
N GLY A 31 -0.96 15.40 10.28
CA GLY A 31 0.33 15.40 10.93
C GLY A 31 1.47 15.75 9.97
N ASP A 32 2.65 15.27 10.31
CA ASP A 32 3.90 15.61 9.67
C ASP A 32 4.31 14.61 8.58
N ILE A 33 5.36 14.96 7.86
CA ILE A 33 6.02 14.07 6.90
C ILE A 33 6.98 13.17 7.67
N ARG A 34 7.00 11.89 7.33
CA ARG A 34 7.95 10.91 7.83
C ARG A 34 8.73 10.32 6.67
N GLU A 35 10.04 10.34 6.81
CA GLU A 35 10.97 9.79 5.82
C GLU A 35 11.49 8.43 6.27
N SER A 36 12.10 7.71 5.34
CA SER A 36 12.72 6.40 5.63
C SER A 36 11.73 5.40 6.24
N VAL A 37 10.48 5.44 5.80
CA VAL A 37 9.46 4.49 6.23
C VAL A 37 9.65 3.19 5.45
N GLU A 38 9.92 2.11 6.18
CA GLU A 38 10.06 0.78 5.56
C GLU A 38 8.70 0.23 5.19
N HIS A 39 8.56 -0.26 3.95
CA HIS A 39 7.34 -0.89 3.49
C HIS A 39 7.53 -2.40 3.43
N PHE A 40 6.86 -3.13 4.31
CA PHE A 40 6.86 -4.58 4.33
C PHE A 40 5.76 -5.11 3.42
N GLU A 41 6.16 -5.87 2.40
CA GLU A 41 5.25 -6.48 1.45
C GLU A 41 5.13 -7.98 1.73
N PRO A 42 3.96 -8.60 1.45
CA PRO A 42 3.84 -10.05 1.55
C PRO A 42 4.82 -10.75 0.60
N TYR A 43 5.42 -11.83 1.05
CA TYR A 43 6.32 -12.62 0.20
C TYR A 43 5.60 -13.07 -1.08
N GLY A 44 6.26 -12.85 -2.19
CA GLY A 44 5.72 -13.23 -3.49
C GLY A 44 4.87 -12.15 -4.17
N PHE A 45 4.69 -10.99 -3.52
CA PHE A 45 3.93 -9.87 -4.07
C PHE A 45 4.75 -8.60 -3.95
N THR A 46 4.92 -7.88 -5.06
CA THR A 46 5.53 -6.55 -5.04
C THR A 46 4.93 -5.69 -6.13
N SER A 47 4.88 -4.39 -5.87
CA SER A 47 4.41 -3.41 -6.84
C SER A 47 5.19 -2.11 -6.69
N GLU A 48 5.35 -1.38 -7.80
CA GLU A 48 5.81 0.01 -7.75
C GLU A 48 4.59 0.89 -7.59
N ILE A 49 4.42 1.44 -6.40
CA ILE A 49 3.27 2.27 -6.07
C ILE A 49 3.43 3.68 -6.61
N HIS A 50 2.30 4.33 -6.91
CA HIS A 50 2.30 5.73 -7.31
C HIS A 50 2.31 6.65 -6.09
N PRO A 51 3.00 7.80 -6.17
CA PRO A 51 2.75 8.87 -5.19
C PRO A 51 1.25 9.21 -5.15
N GLY A 52 0.74 9.45 -3.97
CA GLY A 52 -0.70 9.63 -3.76
C GLY A 52 -1.43 8.38 -3.32
N ALA A 53 -0.80 7.20 -3.37
CA ALA A 53 -1.35 6.00 -2.75
C ALA A 53 -1.50 6.21 -1.24
N GLU A 54 -2.39 5.43 -0.64
CA GLU A 54 -2.66 5.52 0.79
C GLU A 54 -1.99 4.36 1.51
N ALA A 55 -1.56 4.60 2.74
CA ALA A 55 -0.88 3.58 3.54
C ALA A 55 -1.40 3.57 4.97
N VAL A 56 -1.22 2.43 5.64
CA VAL A 56 -1.32 2.33 7.09
C VAL A 56 0.09 2.33 7.65
N ALA A 57 0.40 3.33 8.47
CA ALA A 57 1.71 3.51 9.06
C ALA A 57 1.66 3.18 10.56
N ILE A 58 2.63 2.38 11.01
CA ILE A 58 2.76 1.99 12.40
C ILE A 58 4.09 2.53 12.93
N SER A 59 4.03 3.26 14.04
CA SER A 59 5.22 3.74 14.73
C SER A 59 5.56 2.79 15.87
N LEU A 60 6.71 2.12 15.78
CA LEU A 60 7.11 1.14 16.77
C LEU A 60 7.43 1.83 18.08
N GLY A 61 6.77 1.37 19.16
CA GLY A 61 6.93 1.96 20.48
C GLY A 61 6.50 3.43 20.56
N GLY A 62 5.77 3.93 19.56
CA GLY A 62 5.43 5.35 19.46
C GLY A 62 6.57 6.21 18.95
N ASP A 63 7.69 5.62 18.55
CA ASP A 63 8.85 6.32 18.03
C ASP A 63 8.63 6.65 16.55
N ARG A 64 8.64 7.94 16.22
CA ARG A 64 8.41 8.45 14.88
C ARG A 64 9.52 8.04 13.91
N ASP A 65 10.73 7.82 14.41
CA ASP A 65 11.86 7.42 13.58
C ASP A 65 11.83 5.93 13.23
N GLN A 66 10.92 5.15 13.85
CA GLN A 66 10.73 3.74 13.59
C GLN A 66 9.33 3.48 13.06
N THR A 67 9.01 4.12 11.95
CA THR A 67 7.70 3.97 11.32
C THR A 67 7.78 2.94 10.20
N LEU A 68 6.78 2.05 10.16
CA LEU A 68 6.61 1.04 9.11
C LEU A 68 5.32 1.30 8.36
N ALA A 69 5.31 1.01 7.06
CA ALA A 69 4.07 0.89 6.29
C ALA A 69 3.80 -0.60 6.07
N ILE A 70 2.62 -1.06 6.48
CA ILE A 70 2.27 -2.49 6.40
C ILE A 70 1.27 -2.79 5.29
N VAL A 71 0.51 -1.80 4.87
CA VAL A 71 -0.47 -1.92 3.78
C VAL A 71 -0.42 -0.63 2.98
N VAL A 72 -0.33 -0.77 1.67
CA VAL A 72 -0.48 0.35 0.74
C VAL A 72 -1.61 0.00 -0.22
N THR A 73 -2.54 0.91 -0.40
CA THR A 73 -3.65 0.75 -1.31
C THR A 73 -3.74 1.96 -2.24
N ASP A 74 -4.27 1.74 -3.44
CA ASP A 74 -4.50 2.85 -4.37
C ASP A 74 -5.90 2.72 -4.96
N ARG A 75 -6.83 3.43 -4.34
CA ARG A 75 -8.25 3.38 -4.74
C ARG A 75 -8.49 3.92 -6.14
N ARG A 76 -7.56 4.68 -6.71
CA ARG A 76 -7.68 5.22 -8.06
C ARG A 76 -7.70 4.13 -9.12
N TYR A 77 -7.10 2.97 -8.82
CA TYR A 77 -6.92 1.88 -9.78
C TYR A 77 -7.67 0.60 -9.38
N ARG A 78 -8.30 0.57 -8.23
CA ARG A 78 -8.96 -0.64 -7.73
C ARG A 78 -10.11 -1.03 -8.66
N PRO A 79 -10.15 -2.27 -9.19
CA PRO A 79 -11.30 -2.77 -9.92
C PRO A 79 -12.55 -2.80 -9.06
N THR A 80 -13.68 -2.44 -9.63
CA THR A 80 -14.96 -2.42 -8.95
C THR A 80 -15.93 -3.41 -9.58
N GLY A 81 -17.05 -3.68 -8.92
CA GLY A 81 -18.10 -4.54 -9.47
C GLY A 81 -17.82 -6.03 -9.33
N LEU A 82 -16.84 -6.45 -8.52
CA LEU A 82 -16.62 -7.86 -8.26
C LEU A 82 -17.80 -8.43 -7.47
N LYS A 83 -18.10 -9.70 -7.74
CA LYS A 83 -19.11 -10.46 -6.99
C LYS A 83 -18.45 -11.05 -5.73
N ASP A 84 -19.26 -11.38 -4.75
CA ASP A 84 -18.77 -11.98 -3.52
C ASP A 84 -17.91 -13.21 -3.82
N GLY A 85 -16.76 -13.27 -3.21
CA GLY A 85 -15.81 -14.38 -3.34
C GLY A 85 -14.87 -14.29 -4.54
N GLU A 86 -15.04 -13.33 -5.44
CA GLU A 86 -14.10 -13.14 -6.55
C GLU A 86 -12.83 -12.44 -6.09
N VAL A 87 -11.71 -12.74 -6.75
CA VAL A 87 -10.39 -12.20 -6.43
C VAL A 87 -9.75 -11.66 -7.71
N CYS A 88 -9.04 -10.55 -7.60
CA CYS A 88 -8.38 -9.94 -8.73
C CYS A 88 -6.99 -9.44 -8.35
N ILE A 89 -5.99 -9.77 -9.18
CA ILE A 89 -4.68 -9.15 -9.15
C ILE A 89 -4.61 -8.22 -10.36
N PHE A 90 -4.24 -6.97 -10.16
CA PHE A 90 -4.40 -5.94 -11.19
C PHE A 90 -3.26 -4.93 -11.17
N ASP A 91 -3.15 -4.17 -12.25
CA ASP A 91 -2.24 -3.03 -12.34
C ASP A 91 -2.99 -1.73 -12.67
N ASP A 92 -2.26 -0.66 -12.89
CA ASP A 92 -2.80 0.67 -13.18
C ASP A 92 -3.31 0.84 -14.63
N LEU A 93 -3.01 -0.11 -15.51
CA LEU A 93 -3.46 -0.09 -16.91
C LEU A 93 -4.71 -0.94 -17.15
N GLY A 94 -5.27 -1.52 -16.09
CA GLY A 94 -6.45 -2.39 -16.21
C GLY A 94 -6.14 -3.83 -16.60
N ARG A 95 -4.88 -4.20 -16.68
CA ARG A 95 -4.51 -5.61 -16.90
C ARG A 95 -4.72 -6.37 -15.61
N LYS A 96 -5.20 -7.61 -15.72
CA LYS A 96 -5.54 -8.35 -14.50
C LYS A 96 -5.56 -9.86 -14.69
N ILE A 97 -5.37 -10.55 -13.58
CA ILE A 97 -5.68 -11.96 -13.41
C ILE A 97 -6.91 -12.00 -12.50
N PHE A 98 -8.01 -12.52 -13.04
CA PHE A 98 -9.31 -12.44 -12.39
C PHE A 98 -9.86 -13.83 -12.11
N LEU A 99 -10.06 -14.13 -10.83
CA LEU A 99 -10.68 -15.38 -10.39
C LEU A 99 -12.17 -15.11 -10.26
N SER A 100 -12.89 -15.34 -11.35
CA SER A 100 -14.31 -15.05 -11.44
C SER A 100 -15.17 -16.26 -11.09
N ARG A 101 -16.49 -16.04 -10.98
CA ARG A 101 -17.42 -17.16 -10.80
C ARG A 101 -17.43 -18.13 -11.99
N ASP A 102 -17.00 -17.67 -13.17
CA ASP A 102 -16.99 -18.46 -14.41
C ASP A 102 -15.62 -19.04 -14.75
N GLY A 103 -14.62 -18.82 -13.93
CA GLY A 103 -13.27 -19.34 -14.15
C GLY A 103 -12.20 -18.27 -14.02
N ILE A 104 -10.98 -18.65 -14.34
CA ILE A 104 -9.80 -17.77 -14.26
C ILE A 104 -9.64 -17.06 -15.59
N LYS A 105 -9.58 -15.73 -15.55
CA LYS A 105 -9.43 -14.89 -16.74
C LYS A 105 -8.15 -14.07 -16.64
N VAL A 106 -7.38 -14.03 -17.71
CA VAL A 106 -6.22 -13.16 -17.84
C VAL A 106 -6.57 -12.11 -18.88
N GLU A 107 -6.54 -10.84 -18.45
CA GLU A 107 -6.88 -9.71 -19.31
C GLU A 107 -5.68 -8.75 -19.38
N GLY A 108 -5.30 -8.39 -20.58
CA GLY A 108 -4.15 -7.53 -20.77
C GLY A 108 -4.27 -6.52 -21.89
#